data_a078729186aa931c06ce05f141397025
#
_entry.id   a078729186aa931c06ce05f141397025
#
_cell.length_a   1.000
_cell.length_b   1.000
_cell.length_c   1.000
_cell.angle_alpha   90.00
_cell.angle_beta   90.00
_cell.angle_gamma   90.00
#
_symmetry.space_group_name_H-M   'P 1'
#
loop_
_entity.id
_entity.type
_entity.pdbx_description
1 polymer ?
#
loop_
_entity_poly.entity_id
_entity_poly.type
_entity_poly.pdbx_seq_one_letter_code
_entity_poly.pdbx_strand_id
1 'polypeptide(L)'
;MDKETRNAIERATQRARKLLEEDFAAQLEGDFDVHKDGEVAAKAGKHLSVRRAFSRERIVAAIEHKRAAGMTPADAARDYLRDAAFTTLNRFVALKMLEARELVQECITKGEQSAGYREFCGMAPGLLLLPDSEGYRLYIESLFDELSTEVKVLFDRRDPSSVLWPKRATFEQLLEILNATDLAPVWGEDETIGWVYQFFNGQDERRKMREESQAPRNSRELAVRNQFFTPRYVVQFLTDNTLGRIWYEMRGTKTALAERCEYMVRKPGEEFAPRAKKDPRDLRVLDPACGSGHFLLYAFDLLLAIYEEAHADPESPRSEATGKTLVEDYPSLDALRKAVPGLVLAQNLHGVDIDPRCAQIAQLALWMRAQKAYRDFGISRAERAQIRRSNIVVAEPLVADDQIAKEFVAKLGDAELGRVFMSLVESLNLAGDMGLLLRVERLVKTPPRKQGELFTPPEERIRAALDRFIREEAGATNTRRRLFADDAAHGVALLGVAERKFDVVLMNPPFGSGSTRAKKAFEKAYAKTKNDVYAAFIERGIELLGSHGRVGAITSRTGFFLSSFQKWREEVLLRLAPPVVFADLGAGVLDSAMVETAAYCLEARA
;
A
#
# COMPACT_ATOMS: atom_id res chain seq x y z
N MET A 1 17.00 -10.69 -7.25
CA MET A 1 17.41 -11.46 -6.06
C MET A 1 17.42 -12.94 -6.42
N ASP A 2 18.51 -13.68 -6.13
CA ASP A 2 18.61 -15.11 -6.43
C ASP A 2 17.80 -15.98 -5.44
N LYS A 3 17.72 -17.29 -5.73
CA LYS A 3 16.91 -18.24 -4.95
C LYS A 3 17.46 -18.47 -3.53
N GLU A 4 18.78 -18.47 -3.38
CA GLU A 4 19.43 -18.72 -2.08
C GLU A 4 19.15 -17.57 -1.12
N THR A 5 19.32 -16.35 -1.60
CA THR A 5 19.01 -15.11 -0.87
C THR A 5 17.53 -15.07 -0.46
N ARG A 6 16.60 -15.42 -1.37
CA ARG A 6 15.16 -15.48 -1.03
C ARG A 6 14.88 -16.51 0.07
N ASN A 7 15.50 -17.68 0.01
CA ASN A 7 15.36 -18.70 1.05
C ASN A 7 15.92 -18.24 2.40
N ALA A 8 16.99 -17.44 2.41
CA ALA A 8 17.52 -16.85 3.65
C ALA A 8 16.53 -15.88 4.28
N ILE A 9 15.94 -14.98 3.48
CA ILE A 9 14.90 -14.06 3.94
C ILE A 9 13.67 -14.83 4.47
N GLU A 10 13.24 -15.89 3.77
CA GLU A 10 12.11 -16.72 4.21
C GLU A 10 12.36 -17.33 5.58
N ARG A 11 13.50 -18.01 5.78
CA ARG A 11 13.88 -18.60 7.07
C ARG A 11 13.92 -17.57 8.19
N ALA A 12 14.56 -16.42 7.94
CA ALA A 12 14.67 -15.34 8.92
C ALA A 12 13.29 -14.76 9.27
N THR A 13 12.46 -14.50 8.28
CA THR A 13 11.10 -13.96 8.47
C THR A 13 10.22 -14.91 9.27
N GLN A 14 10.21 -16.21 8.95
CA GLN A 14 9.40 -17.19 9.67
C GLN A 14 9.88 -17.39 11.12
N ARG A 15 11.20 -17.38 11.33
CA ARG A 15 11.78 -17.46 12.69
C ARG A 15 11.43 -16.24 13.52
N ALA A 16 11.57 -15.03 12.96
CA ALA A 16 11.24 -13.78 13.64
C ALA A 16 9.73 -13.67 13.94
N ARG A 17 8.87 -14.06 12.99
CA ARG A 17 7.43 -14.11 13.18
C ARG A 17 7.06 -15.01 14.36
N LYS A 18 7.54 -16.26 14.34
CA LYS A 18 7.25 -17.23 15.40
C LYS A 18 7.66 -16.71 16.78
N LEU A 19 8.88 -16.17 16.85
CA LEU A 19 9.43 -15.58 18.07
C LEU A 19 8.54 -14.46 18.63
N LEU A 20 8.09 -13.54 17.78
CA LEU A 20 7.24 -12.42 18.17
C LEU A 20 5.81 -12.88 18.54
N GLU A 21 5.22 -13.79 17.75
CA GLU A 21 3.87 -14.32 18.05
C GLU A 21 3.83 -15.06 19.41
N GLU A 22 4.87 -15.83 19.75
CA GLU A 22 4.97 -16.54 21.03
C GLU A 22 5.10 -15.57 22.20
N ASP A 23 5.98 -14.57 22.12
CA ASP A 23 6.15 -13.56 23.16
C ASP A 23 4.87 -12.72 23.35
N PHE A 24 4.30 -12.22 22.26
CA PHE A 24 3.11 -11.37 22.31
C PHE A 24 1.87 -12.14 22.80
N ALA A 25 1.73 -13.42 22.45
CA ALA A 25 0.67 -14.26 23.00
C ALA A 25 0.80 -14.41 24.53
N ALA A 26 2.03 -14.63 25.00
CA ALA A 26 2.29 -14.71 26.45
C ALA A 26 2.02 -13.37 27.16
N GLN A 27 2.31 -12.23 26.52
CA GLN A 27 1.98 -10.91 27.07
C GLN A 27 0.47 -10.66 27.10
N LEU A 28 -0.26 -11.03 26.04
CA LEU A 28 -1.72 -10.88 25.98
C LEU A 28 -2.41 -11.65 27.11
N GLU A 29 -2.03 -12.91 27.31
CA GLU A 29 -2.62 -13.74 28.36
C GLU A 29 -2.16 -13.32 29.77
N GLY A 30 -0.85 -13.15 29.98
CA GLY A 30 -0.30 -12.92 31.30
C GLY A 30 -0.34 -11.47 31.78
N ASP A 31 -0.16 -10.51 30.87
CA ASP A 31 -0.07 -9.09 31.23
C ASP A 31 -1.39 -8.34 30.98
N PHE A 32 -2.22 -8.76 30.02
CA PHE A 32 -3.40 -7.98 29.58
C PHE A 32 -4.75 -8.70 29.75
N ASP A 33 -4.78 -9.91 30.28
CA ASP A 33 -6.00 -10.71 30.48
C ASP A 33 -6.83 -10.88 29.18
N VAL A 34 -6.15 -11.11 28.06
CA VAL A 34 -6.73 -11.39 26.74
C VAL A 34 -6.33 -12.81 26.32
N HIS A 35 -7.30 -13.72 26.25
CA HIS A 35 -7.07 -15.14 25.98
C HIS A 35 -7.09 -15.46 24.50
N LYS A 36 -6.50 -16.61 24.12
CA LYS A 36 -6.40 -17.09 22.71
C LYS A 36 -7.75 -17.36 22.05
N ASP A 37 -8.77 -17.71 22.83
CA ASP A 37 -10.15 -17.90 22.38
C ASP A 37 -10.89 -16.58 22.13
N GLY A 38 -10.23 -15.44 22.43
CA GLY A 38 -10.80 -14.11 22.31
C GLY A 38 -11.64 -13.69 23.49
N GLU A 39 -11.65 -14.47 24.59
CA GLU A 39 -12.22 -14.01 25.85
C GLU A 39 -11.36 -12.91 26.45
N VAL A 40 -12.02 -11.83 26.84
CA VAL A 40 -11.42 -10.67 27.47
C VAL A 40 -12.03 -10.52 28.85
N ALA A 41 -11.22 -10.53 29.91
CA ALA A 41 -11.71 -10.32 31.25
C ALA A 41 -12.49 -8.98 31.33
N ALA A 42 -13.68 -9.01 31.97
CA ALA A 42 -14.59 -7.85 31.99
C ALA A 42 -13.98 -6.60 32.65
N LYS A 43 -13.01 -6.80 33.56
CA LYS A 43 -12.28 -5.72 34.24
C LYS A 43 -10.77 -5.98 34.14
N ALA A 44 -10.01 -4.90 34.02
CA ALA A 44 -8.56 -4.95 34.11
C ALA A 44 -8.14 -5.55 35.47
N GLY A 45 -7.20 -6.49 35.45
CA GLY A 45 -6.66 -7.09 36.67
C GLY A 45 -6.01 -6.04 37.58
N LYS A 46 -6.08 -6.25 38.90
CA LYS A 46 -5.47 -5.35 39.92
C LYS A 46 -3.94 -5.27 39.81
N HIS A 47 -3.30 -6.19 39.09
CA HIS A 47 -1.86 -6.23 38.86
C HIS A 47 -1.42 -5.20 37.82
N LEU A 48 -2.35 -4.61 37.04
CA LEU A 48 -2.04 -3.65 36.00
C LEU A 48 -1.79 -2.25 36.59
N SER A 49 -0.65 -1.67 36.27
CA SER A 49 -0.42 -0.23 36.48
C SER A 49 -1.40 0.59 35.60
N VAL A 50 -1.60 1.86 35.97
CA VAL A 50 -2.46 2.78 35.20
C VAL A 50 -2.07 2.82 33.70
N ARG A 51 -0.75 2.86 33.40
CA ARG A 51 -0.24 2.83 32.02
C ARG A 51 -0.59 1.53 31.29
N ARG A 52 -0.44 0.39 31.95
CA ARG A 52 -0.78 -0.92 31.37
C ARG A 52 -2.29 -1.12 31.23
N ALA A 53 -3.09 -0.59 32.14
CA ALA A 53 -4.55 -0.60 32.01
C ALA A 53 -5.00 0.19 30.76
N PHE A 54 -4.41 1.36 30.52
CA PHE A 54 -4.65 2.13 29.29
C PHE A 54 -4.20 1.39 28.02
N SER A 55 -3.05 0.71 28.07
CA SER A 55 -2.59 -0.14 26.96
C SER A 55 -3.57 -1.28 26.67
N ARG A 56 -4.10 -1.93 27.73
CA ARG A 56 -5.12 -2.97 27.61
C ARG A 56 -6.40 -2.46 26.94
N GLU A 57 -6.87 -1.27 27.30
CA GLU A 57 -8.06 -0.67 26.68
C GLU A 57 -7.88 -0.48 25.17
N ARG A 58 -6.68 -0.09 24.72
CA ARG A 58 -6.36 0.03 23.31
C ARG A 58 -6.36 -1.32 22.58
N ILE A 59 -5.80 -2.35 23.20
CA ILE A 59 -5.81 -3.73 22.69
C ILE A 59 -7.25 -4.23 22.55
N VAL A 60 -8.04 -4.10 23.61
CA VAL A 60 -9.44 -4.54 23.64
C VAL A 60 -10.27 -3.80 22.59
N ALA A 61 -10.10 -2.48 22.46
CA ALA A 61 -10.80 -1.70 21.46
C ALA A 61 -10.47 -2.16 20.02
N ALA A 62 -9.22 -2.53 19.73
CA ALA A 62 -8.83 -3.05 18.42
C ALA A 62 -9.43 -4.44 18.15
N ILE A 63 -9.45 -5.33 19.14
CA ILE A 63 -10.07 -6.66 19.01
C ILE A 63 -11.59 -6.53 18.80
N GLU A 64 -12.26 -5.67 19.56
CA GLU A 64 -13.70 -5.42 19.40
C GLU A 64 -14.02 -4.80 18.04
N HIS A 65 -13.17 -3.93 17.52
CA HIS A 65 -13.30 -3.38 16.17
C HIS A 65 -13.26 -4.47 15.08
N LYS A 66 -12.31 -5.42 15.20
CA LYS A 66 -12.23 -6.59 14.29
C LYS A 66 -13.46 -7.51 14.42
N ARG A 67 -14.00 -7.67 15.63
CA ARG A 67 -15.26 -8.41 15.86
C ARG A 67 -16.44 -7.70 15.18
N ALA A 68 -16.52 -6.39 15.29
CA ALA A 68 -17.55 -5.59 14.61
C ALA A 68 -17.45 -5.69 13.08
N ALA A 69 -16.24 -5.88 12.53
CA ALA A 69 -16.03 -6.19 11.12
C ALA A 69 -16.48 -7.62 10.71
N GLY A 70 -16.93 -8.45 11.68
CA GLY A 70 -17.49 -9.77 11.44
C GLY A 70 -16.59 -10.96 11.75
N MET A 71 -15.46 -10.75 12.44
CA MET A 71 -14.59 -11.84 12.89
C MET A 71 -15.15 -12.51 14.15
N THR A 72 -14.88 -13.82 14.31
CA THR A 72 -15.13 -14.50 15.59
C THR A 72 -14.19 -13.96 16.67
N PRO A 73 -14.53 -14.07 17.97
CA PRO A 73 -13.66 -13.61 19.05
C PRO A 73 -12.23 -14.16 18.95
N ALA A 74 -12.08 -15.46 18.71
CA ALA A 74 -10.79 -16.13 18.57
C ALA A 74 -10.00 -15.65 17.33
N ASP A 75 -10.70 -15.43 16.20
CA ASP A 75 -10.04 -14.92 15.00
C ASP A 75 -9.63 -13.46 15.15
N ALA A 76 -10.42 -12.63 15.82
CA ALA A 76 -10.09 -11.23 16.08
C ALA A 76 -8.86 -11.09 16.98
N ALA A 77 -8.76 -11.87 18.06
CA ALA A 77 -7.60 -11.89 18.95
C ALA A 77 -6.34 -12.38 18.20
N ARG A 78 -6.47 -13.46 17.43
CA ARG A 78 -5.38 -14.00 16.59
C ARG A 78 -4.91 -13.03 15.54
N ASP A 79 -5.83 -12.31 14.90
CA ASP A 79 -5.51 -11.34 13.87
C ASP A 79 -4.82 -10.10 14.46
N TYR A 80 -5.27 -9.63 15.64
CA TYR A 80 -4.58 -8.58 16.39
C TYR A 80 -3.15 -8.98 16.76
N LEU A 81 -2.94 -10.21 17.26
CA LEU A 81 -1.61 -10.73 17.58
C LEU A 81 -0.69 -10.71 16.37
N ARG A 82 -1.20 -11.13 15.21
CA ARG A 82 -0.45 -11.13 13.96
C ARG A 82 -0.13 -9.73 13.46
N ASP A 83 -1.06 -8.79 13.58
CA ASP A 83 -0.82 -7.40 13.19
C ASP A 83 0.26 -6.76 14.08
N ALA A 84 0.26 -7.04 15.38
CA ALA A 84 1.30 -6.58 16.28
C ALA A 84 2.68 -7.17 15.93
N ALA A 85 2.76 -8.49 15.68
CA ALA A 85 3.99 -9.16 15.27
C ALA A 85 4.48 -8.66 13.89
N PHE A 86 3.58 -8.49 12.94
CA PHE A 86 3.87 -7.95 11.61
C PHE A 86 4.42 -6.52 11.68
N THR A 87 3.72 -5.63 12.40
CA THR A 87 4.12 -4.23 12.55
C THR A 87 5.49 -4.13 13.21
N THR A 88 5.73 -4.90 14.27
CA THR A 88 7.02 -4.93 14.97
C THR A 88 8.13 -5.41 14.04
N LEU A 89 7.98 -6.55 13.39
CA LEU A 89 9.00 -7.08 12.48
C LEU A 89 9.33 -6.07 11.38
N ASN A 90 8.32 -5.52 10.71
CA ASN A 90 8.55 -4.63 9.58
C ASN A 90 9.16 -3.28 9.99
N ARG A 91 8.89 -2.78 11.19
CA ARG A 91 9.58 -1.61 11.74
C ARG A 91 11.08 -1.85 11.89
N PHE A 92 11.46 -2.99 12.47
CA PHE A 92 12.89 -3.32 12.64
C PHE A 92 13.57 -3.65 11.31
N VAL A 93 12.88 -4.33 10.39
CA VAL A 93 13.37 -4.53 9.01
C VAL A 93 13.56 -3.18 8.31
N ALA A 94 12.59 -2.28 8.42
CA ALA A 94 12.69 -0.93 7.85
C ALA A 94 13.87 -0.14 8.42
N LEU A 95 14.04 -0.11 9.76
CA LEU A 95 15.21 0.54 10.37
C LEU A 95 16.54 -0.07 9.89
N LYS A 96 16.59 -1.40 9.76
CA LYS A 96 17.79 -2.10 9.25
C LYS A 96 18.09 -1.71 7.80
N MET A 97 17.06 -1.60 6.96
CA MET A 97 17.21 -1.14 5.57
C MET A 97 17.61 0.33 5.49
N LEU A 98 17.07 1.19 6.36
CA LEU A 98 17.42 2.60 6.43
C LEU A 98 18.84 2.80 6.92
N GLU A 99 19.30 2.02 7.90
CA GLU A 99 20.67 1.97 8.37
C GLU A 99 21.63 1.54 7.25
N ALA A 100 21.36 0.44 6.57
CA ALA A 100 22.17 -0.07 5.46
C ALA A 100 22.27 0.93 4.28
N ARG A 101 21.32 1.85 4.16
CA ARG A 101 21.27 2.91 3.15
C ARG A 101 21.77 4.27 3.65
N GLU A 102 22.30 4.33 4.86
CA GLU A 102 22.77 5.56 5.48
C GLU A 102 21.70 6.68 5.56
N LEU A 103 20.44 6.27 5.66
CA LEU A 103 19.30 7.18 5.84
C LEU A 103 19.00 7.46 7.32
N VAL A 104 19.44 6.58 8.21
CA VAL A 104 19.49 6.75 9.66
C VAL A 104 20.87 6.32 10.15
N GLN A 105 21.28 6.80 11.32
CA GLN A 105 22.49 6.32 11.96
C GLN A 105 22.36 4.85 12.37
N GLU A 106 23.49 4.18 12.57
CA GLU A 106 23.52 2.81 13.07
C GLU A 106 22.68 2.68 14.33
N CYS A 107 21.63 1.86 14.25
CA CYS A 107 20.67 1.68 15.32
C CYS A 107 20.33 0.20 15.59
N ILE A 108 20.38 -0.68 14.57
CA ILE A 108 19.98 -2.09 14.66
C ILE A 108 21.18 -3.03 14.67
N THR A 109 22.24 -2.75 13.89
CA THR A 109 23.39 -3.65 13.71
C THR A 109 24.08 -3.98 15.03
N LYS A 110 24.33 -2.97 15.89
CA LYS A 110 25.01 -3.16 17.18
C LYS A 110 24.09 -2.99 18.39
N GLY A 111 22.77 -2.88 18.17
CA GLY A 111 21.80 -2.77 19.25
C GLY A 111 22.14 -1.63 20.23
N GLU A 112 22.23 -1.93 21.52
CA GLU A 112 22.59 -0.96 22.57
C GLU A 112 24.01 -0.38 22.42
N GLN A 113 24.86 -0.96 21.59
CA GLN A 113 26.21 -0.45 21.33
C GLN A 113 26.28 0.40 20.05
N SER A 114 25.14 0.64 19.40
CA SER A 114 25.06 1.40 18.17
C SER A 114 25.51 2.87 18.35
N ALA A 115 26.08 3.44 17.30
CA ALA A 115 26.54 4.83 17.30
C ALA A 115 25.39 5.81 17.56
N GLY A 116 24.21 5.57 16.94
CA GLY A 116 23.04 6.43 17.12
C GLY A 116 22.51 6.41 18.56
N TYR A 117 22.47 5.25 19.22
CA TYR A 117 22.07 5.18 20.62
C TYR A 117 23.06 5.88 21.56
N ARG A 118 24.37 5.74 21.31
CA ARG A 118 25.41 6.44 22.10
C ARG A 118 25.28 7.95 21.98
N GLU A 119 25.03 8.47 20.78
CA GLU A 119 24.80 9.89 20.57
C GLU A 119 23.53 10.38 21.31
N PHE A 120 22.44 9.62 21.21
CA PHE A 120 21.20 9.90 21.94
C PHE A 120 21.41 9.94 23.45
N CYS A 121 22.17 8.99 24.01
CA CYS A 121 22.55 8.98 25.42
C CYS A 121 23.48 10.14 25.78
N GLY A 122 24.27 10.64 24.85
CA GLY A 122 25.09 11.85 25.05
C GLY A 122 24.23 13.08 25.38
N MET A 123 23.03 13.16 24.79
CA MET A 123 22.05 14.22 25.09
C MET A 123 21.26 13.97 26.37
N ALA A 124 21.09 12.72 26.78
CA ALA A 124 20.31 12.29 27.94
C ALA A 124 20.98 11.13 28.69
N PRO A 125 22.09 11.36 29.45
CA PRO A 125 22.87 10.30 30.07
C PRO A 125 22.12 9.37 31.01
N GLY A 126 21.02 9.85 31.62
CA GLY A 126 20.15 9.05 32.48
C GLY A 126 19.51 7.84 31.80
N LEU A 127 19.46 7.80 30.47
CA LEU A 127 18.93 6.67 29.71
C LEU A 127 19.76 5.39 29.87
N LEU A 128 21.07 5.51 30.09
CA LEU A 128 21.96 4.38 30.32
C LEU A 128 21.70 3.66 31.67
N LEU A 129 21.02 4.33 32.60
CA LEU A 129 20.70 3.82 33.93
C LEU A 129 19.33 3.13 34.00
N LEU A 130 18.55 3.18 32.93
CA LEU A 130 17.24 2.56 32.91
C LEU A 130 17.38 1.02 32.83
N PRO A 131 16.56 0.27 33.59
CA PRO A 131 16.59 -1.18 33.58
C PRO A 131 16.06 -1.75 32.27
N ASP A 132 16.34 -3.03 32.00
CA ASP A 132 15.73 -3.84 30.95
C ASP A 132 15.80 -3.23 29.53
N SER A 133 16.90 -2.55 29.21
CA SER A 133 17.09 -1.88 27.90
C SER A 133 16.05 -0.80 27.60
N GLU A 134 15.38 -0.25 28.61
CA GLU A 134 14.33 0.77 28.42
C GLU A 134 14.90 2.03 27.74
N GLY A 135 16.13 2.40 28.02
CA GLY A 135 16.80 3.53 27.35
C GLY A 135 16.95 3.32 25.85
N TYR A 136 17.35 2.12 25.44
CA TYR A 136 17.45 1.78 24.01
C TYR A 136 16.06 1.69 23.35
N ARG A 137 15.08 1.16 24.05
CA ARG A 137 13.69 1.21 23.60
C ARG A 137 13.21 2.63 23.32
N LEU A 138 13.46 3.57 24.24
CA LEU A 138 13.10 4.98 24.08
C LEU A 138 13.82 5.63 22.86
N TYR A 139 15.08 5.27 22.62
CA TYR A 139 15.78 5.70 21.42
C TYR A 139 15.10 5.18 20.15
N ILE A 140 14.80 3.89 20.05
CA ILE A 140 14.11 3.32 18.88
C ILE A 140 12.71 3.94 18.72
N GLU A 141 11.99 4.16 19.81
CA GLU A 141 10.69 4.83 19.79
C GLU A 141 10.79 6.29 19.30
N SER A 142 11.91 6.99 19.60
CA SER A 142 12.15 8.35 19.08
C SER A 142 12.39 8.35 17.56
N LEU A 143 13.07 7.33 17.03
CA LEU A 143 13.21 7.14 15.58
C LEU A 143 11.85 6.86 14.91
N PHE A 144 10.99 6.08 15.55
CA PHE A 144 9.63 5.87 15.05
C PHE A 144 8.84 7.18 15.02
N ASP A 145 8.92 8.01 16.06
CA ASP A 145 8.24 9.30 16.11
C ASP A 145 8.75 10.24 14.99
N GLU A 146 10.05 10.28 14.74
CA GLU A 146 10.64 11.04 13.63
C GLU A 146 10.14 10.54 12.27
N LEU A 147 10.24 9.24 12.00
CA LEU A 147 9.81 8.63 10.75
C LEU A 147 8.31 8.75 10.53
N SER A 148 7.50 8.72 11.59
CA SER A 148 6.05 8.84 11.51
C SER A 148 5.56 10.19 10.98
N THR A 149 6.41 11.21 10.96
CA THR A 149 6.10 12.52 10.38
C THR A 149 5.91 12.45 8.87
N GLU A 150 6.53 11.47 8.21
CA GLU A 150 6.46 11.25 6.76
C GLU A 150 5.79 9.91 6.40
N VAL A 151 6.13 8.83 7.13
CA VAL A 151 5.57 7.47 6.91
C VAL A 151 4.74 7.06 8.13
N LYS A 152 3.64 7.78 8.35
CA LYS A 152 2.77 7.60 9.50
C LYS A 152 2.27 6.15 9.65
N VAL A 153 1.88 5.53 8.55
CA VAL A 153 1.15 4.26 8.54
C VAL A 153 1.88 3.11 9.25
N LEU A 154 3.20 3.01 9.09
CA LEU A 154 3.97 1.95 9.75
C LEU A 154 4.51 2.38 11.13
N PHE A 155 4.93 3.65 11.26
CA PHE A 155 5.67 4.11 12.44
C PHE A 155 4.82 4.82 13.50
N ASP A 156 3.52 4.97 13.30
CA ASP A 156 2.64 5.60 14.28
C ASP A 156 2.52 4.74 15.56
N ARG A 157 3.14 5.19 16.64
CA ARG A 157 3.10 4.52 17.95
C ARG A 157 1.73 4.56 18.61
N ARG A 158 0.81 5.38 18.11
CA ARG A 158 -0.58 5.45 18.59
C ARG A 158 -1.45 4.38 17.95
N ASP A 159 -0.98 3.68 16.90
CA ASP A 159 -1.68 2.52 16.35
C ASP A 159 -1.79 1.41 17.42
N PRO A 160 -2.97 0.77 17.59
CA PRO A 160 -3.13 -0.30 18.57
C PRO A 160 -2.17 -1.48 18.40
N SER A 161 -1.75 -1.80 17.19
CA SER A 161 -0.75 -2.85 16.92
C SER A 161 0.65 -2.52 17.47
N SER A 162 0.88 -1.25 17.86
CA SER A 162 2.12 -0.75 18.45
C SER A 162 2.20 -0.87 19.97
N VAL A 163 1.14 -1.38 20.62
CA VAL A 163 1.08 -1.45 22.09
C VAL A 163 2.03 -2.50 22.64
N LEU A 164 2.16 -3.64 21.95
CA LEU A 164 3.05 -4.71 22.35
C LEU A 164 4.49 -4.39 21.94
N TRP A 165 5.41 -4.63 22.87
CA TRP A 165 6.85 -4.52 22.64
C TRP A 165 7.51 -5.83 23.05
N PRO A 166 8.46 -6.37 22.27
CA PRO A 166 9.11 -7.64 22.61
C PRO A 166 9.86 -7.54 23.95
N LYS A 167 9.77 -8.59 24.75
CA LYS A 167 10.55 -8.71 25.99
C LYS A 167 12.04 -8.74 25.63
N ARG A 168 12.91 -8.35 26.58
CA ARG A 168 14.36 -8.21 26.36
C ARG A 168 14.97 -9.42 25.63
N ALA A 169 14.76 -10.64 26.12
CA ALA A 169 15.33 -11.84 25.49
C ALA A 169 14.80 -12.08 24.07
N THR A 170 13.52 -11.80 23.82
CA THR A 170 12.90 -11.86 22.48
C THR A 170 13.50 -10.82 21.57
N PHE A 171 13.72 -9.61 22.07
CA PHE A 171 14.28 -8.51 21.32
C PHE A 171 15.74 -8.77 20.90
N GLU A 172 16.56 -9.26 21.84
CA GLU A 172 17.94 -9.66 21.56
C GLU A 172 18.00 -10.73 20.45
N GLN A 173 17.15 -11.77 20.52
CA GLN A 173 17.05 -12.81 19.49
C GLN A 173 16.56 -12.24 18.14
N LEU A 174 15.63 -11.28 18.15
CA LEU A 174 15.19 -10.62 16.93
C LEU A 174 16.33 -9.87 16.25
N LEU A 175 17.14 -9.13 17.04
CA LEU A 175 18.33 -8.45 16.51
C LEU A 175 19.35 -9.45 15.95
N GLU A 176 19.60 -10.59 16.60
CA GLU A 176 20.46 -11.65 16.07
C GLU A 176 19.97 -12.19 14.72
N ILE A 177 18.65 -12.42 14.57
CA ILE A 177 18.06 -12.85 13.31
C ILE A 177 18.31 -11.82 12.20
N LEU A 178 18.05 -10.52 12.47
CA LEU A 178 18.20 -9.46 11.48
C LEU A 178 19.67 -9.16 11.14
N ASN A 179 20.60 -9.49 12.03
CA ASN A 179 22.04 -9.28 11.85
C ASN A 179 22.79 -10.54 11.35
N ALA A 180 22.05 -11.59 10.96
CA ALA A 180 22.65 -12.78 10.39
C ALA A 180 23.48 -12.45 9.14
N THR A 181 24.65 -13.05 9.00
CA THR A 181 25.63 -12.72 7.95
C THR A 181 25.11 -12.99 6.53
N ASP A 182 24.26 -14.00 6.35
CA ASP A 182 23.63 -14.35 5.09
C ASP A 182 22.56 -13.33 4.65
N LEU A 183 22.11 -12.45 5.54
CA LEU A 183 21.20 -11.35 5.24
C LEU A 183 21.91 -10.02 4.99
N ALA A 184 23.21 -9.91 5.23
CA ALA A 184 23.92 -8.61 5.08
C ALA A 184 23.72 -7.96 3.69
N PRO A 185 23.75 -8.70 2.55
CA PRO A 185 23.58 -8.09 1.22
C PRO A 185 22.16 -7.60 0.93
N VAL A 186 21.13 -8.14 1.60
CA VAL A 186 19.74 -7.88 1.22
C VAL A 186 19.22 -6.52 1.69
N TRP A 187 19.79 -5.94 2.73
CA TRP A 187 19.26 -4.71 3.35
C TRP A 187 19.37 -3.47 2.46
N GLY A 188 20.27 -3.50 1.46
CA GLY A 188 20.37 -2.47 0.43
C GLY A 188 19.35 -2.61 -0.70
N GLU A 189 18.71 -3.77 -0.87
CA GLU A 189 17.81 -4.07 -1.99
C GLU A 189 16.38 -3.57 -1.75
N ASP A 190 15.79 -2.89 -2.75
CA ASP A 190 14.44 -2.32 -2.64
C ASP A 190 13.35 -3.38 -2.47
N GLU A 191 13.58 -4.58 -3.01
CA GLU A 191 12.62 -5.68 -2.97
C GLU A 191 12.52 -6.37 -1.60
N THR A 192 13.50 -6.18 -0.71
CA THR A 192 13.63 -6.94 0.55
C THR A 192 12.39 -6.85 1.42
N ILE A 193 11.84 -5.65 1.63
CA ILE A 193 10.66 -5.47 2.47
C ILE A 193 9.43 -6.19 1.87
N GLY A 194 9.32 -6.21 0.55
CA GLY A 194 8.28 -6.96 -0.15
C GLY A 194 8.39 -8.48 0.05
N TRP A 195 9.60 -9.02 0.03
CA TRP A 195 9.85 -10.43 0.32
C TRP A 195 9.55 -10.78 1.78
N VAL A 196 9.95 -9.94 2.73
CA VAL A 196 9.61 -10.12 4.16
C VAL A 196 8.09 -10.16 4.33
N TYR A 197 7.35 -9.25 3.68
CA TYR A 197 5.89 -9.28 3.68
C TYR A 197 5.34 -10.61 3.11
N GLN A 198 5.82 -11.04 1.95
CA GLN A 198 5.35 -12.26 1.31
C GLN A 198 5.61 -13.51 2.16
N PHE A 199 6.79 -13.60 2.76
CA PHE A 199 7.19 -14.74 3.58
C PHE A 199 6.61 -14.71 4.99
N PHE A 200 6.09 -13.57 5.44
CA PHE A 200 5.39 -13.49 6.72
C PHE A 200 4.18 -14.44 6.77
N ASN A 201 3.44 -14.58 5.68
CA ASN A 201 2.40 -15.61 5.55
C ASN A 201 3.02 -16.87 4.89
N GLY A 202 3.22 -17.92 5.68
CA GLY A 202 3.90 -19.15 5.25
C GLY A 202 3.18 -19.88 4.11
N GLN A 203 3.94 -20.62 3.30
CA GLN A 203 3.39 -21.45 2.22
C GLN A 203 2.42 -22.51 2.75
N ASP A 204 2.70 -23.10 3.92
CA ASP A 204 1.83 -24.08 4.57
C ASP A 204 0.50 -23.49 4.99
N GLU A 205 0.47 -22.26 5.47
CA GLU A 205 -0.77 -21.55 5.81
C GLU A 205 -1.64 -21.34 4.56
N ARG A 206 -1.02 -20.90 3.46
CA ARG A 206 -1.71 -20.74 2.16
C ARG A 206 -2.25 -22.06 1.62
N ARG A 207 -1.47 -23.13 1.72
CA ARG A 207 -1.90 -24.48 1.32
C ARG A 207 -3.11 -24.93 2.15
N LYS A 208 -3.02 -24.84 3.46
CA LYS A 208 -4.11 -25.20 4.39
C LYS A 208 -5.40 -24.45 4.09
N MET A 209 -5.33 -23.13 3.87
CA MET A 209 -6.51 -22.34 3.49
C MET A 209 -7.16 -22.82 2.19
N ARG A 210 -6.37 -23.30 1.20
CA ARG A 210 -6.88 -23.83 -0.06
C ARG A 210 -7.50 -25.21 0.10
N GLU A 211 -6.94 -26.05 0.97
CA GLU A 211 -7.47 -27.38 1.30
C GLU A 211 -8.81 -27.29 2.05
N GLU A 212 -8.94 -26.31 2.95
CA GLU A 212 -10.14 -26.11 3.76
C GLU A 212 -11.34 -25.55 2.97
N SER A 213 -11.08 -24.78 1.92
CA SER A 213 -12.15 -24.16 1.10
C SER A 213 -11.71 -23.90 -0.33
N GLN A 214 -12.56 -24.20 -1.33
CA GLN A 214 -12.28 -23.90 -2.75
C GLN A 214 -12.25 -22.39 -3.02
N ALA A 215 -13.17 -21.61 -2.43
CA ALA A 215 -13.22 -20.17 -2.54
C ALA A 215 -12.77 -19.49 -1.23
N PRO A 216 -12.17 -18.29 -1.27
CA PRO A 216 -11.86 -17.53 -0.07
C PRO A 216 -13.11 -17.26 0.75
N ARG A 217 -13.06 -17.48 2.05
CA ARG A 217 -14.19 -17.25 2.96
C ARG A 217 -14.40 -15.77 3.26
N ASN A 218 -13.31 -15.01 3.28
CA ASN A 218 -13.27 -13.58 3.62
C ASN A 218 -12.10 -12.86 2.91
N SER A 219 -12.02 -11.53 3.12
CA SER A 219 -11.00 -10.65 2.56
C SER A 219 -9.56 -11.08 2.89
N ARG A 220 -9.32 -11.53 4.12
CA ARG A 220 -7.99 -12.00 4.54
C ARG A 220 -7.54 -13.23 3.76
N GLU A 221 -8.41 -14.25 3.62
CA GLU A 221 -8.08 -15.43 2.80
C GLU A 221 -7.87 -15.04 1.34
N LEU A 222 -8.67 -14.12 0.83
CA LEU A 222 -8.51 -13.60 -0.52
C LEU A 222 -7.13 -12.97 -0.69
N ALA A 223 -6.71 -12.12 0.23
CA ALA A 223 -5.40 -11.49 0.22
C ALA A 223 -4.26 -12.52 0.33
N VAL A 224 -4.26 -13.37 1.36
CA VAL A 224 -3.19 -14.33 1.64
C VAL A 224 -3.01 -15.37 0.52
N ARG A 225 -4.12 -15.84 -0.09
CA ARG A 225 -4.06 -16.83 -1.19
C ARG A 225 -3.49 -16.28 -2.48
N ASN A 226 -3.57 -14.97 -2.70
CA ASN A 226 -3.17 -14.28 -3.93
C ASN A 226 -1.90 -13.43 -3.78
N GLN A 227 -1.11 -13.66 -2.73
CA GLN A 227 0.19 -13.04 -2.56
C GLN A 227 1.22 -13.68 -3.50
N PHE A 228 1.35 -13.13 -4.71
CA PHE A 228 2.34 -13.55 -5.69
C PHE A 228 3.27 -12.39 -6.01
N PHE A 229 4.56 -12.64 -5.89
CA PHE A 229 5.58 -11.67 -6.31
C PHE A 229 5.63 -11.59 -7.84
N THR A 230 5.54 -10.38 -8.39
CA THR A 230 5.70 -10.17 -9.83
C THR A 230 7.19 -10.06 -10.16
N PRO A 231 7.75 -10.93 -10.99
CA PRO A 231 9.15 -10.86 -11.38
C PRO A 231 9.51 -9.53 -12.03
N ARG A 232 10.70 -9.03 -11.76
CA ARG A 232 11.17 -7.71 -12.21
C ARG A 232 11.03 -7.51 -13.73
N TYR A 233 11.39 -8.52 -14.53
CA TYR A 233 11.29 -8.43 -15.99
C TYR A 233 9.84 -8.27 -16.47
N VAL A 234 8.85 -8.85 -15.77
CA VAL A 234 7.43 -8.67 -16.07
C VAL A 234 6.98 -7.26 -15.71
N VAL A 235 7.41 -6.75 -14.55
CA VAL A 235 7.15 -5.37 -14.12
C VAL A 235 7.69 -4.40 -15.17
N GLN A 236 8.93 -4.58 -15.61
CA GLN A 236 9.57 -3.78 -16.64
C GLN A 236 8.82 -3.90 -17.97
N PHE A 237 8.56 -5.13 -18.45
CA PHE A 237 7.84 -5.36 -19.70
C PHE A 237 6.49 -4.62 -19.75
N LEU A 238 5.68 -4.72 -18.70
CA LEU A 238 4.36 -4.09 -18.67
C LEU A 238 4.46 -2.56 -18.54
N THR A 239 5.37 -2.05 -17.73
CA THR A 239 5.53 -0.61 -17.53
C THR A 239 6.17 0.07 -18.76
N ASP A 240 7.15 -0.57 -19.40
CA ASP A 240 7.79 -0.07 -20.62
C ASP A 240 6.79 0.04 -21.79
N ASN A 241 5.90 -0.95 -21.92
CA ASN A 241 4.88 -0.98 -22.97
C ASN A 241 3.59 -0.18 -22.64
N THR A 242 3.54 0.45 -21.47
CA THR A 242 2.45 1.35 -21.06
C THR A 242 2.98 2.76 -20.84
N LEU A 243 3.52 3.07 -19.65
CA LEU A 243 4.04 4.40 -19.29
C LEU A 243 5.19 4.83 -20.21
N GLY A 244 6.18 3.95 -20.41
CA GLY A 244 7.33 4.19 -21.29
C GLY A 244 6.88 4.46 -22.72
N ARG A 245 5.97 3.63 -23.24
CA ARG A 245 5.41 3.77 -24.59
C ARG A 245 4.61 5.05 -24.77
N ILE A 246 3.75 5.43 -23.80
CA ILE A 246 2.98 6.69 -23.84
C ILE A 246 3.92 7.89 -23.94
N TRP A 247 4.98 7.89 -23.12
CA TRP A 247 5.97 8.97 -23.14
C TRP A 247 6.77 9.01 -24.46
N TYR A 248 7.14 7.84 -24.96
CA TYR A 248 7.81 7.75 -26.26
C TYR A 248 6.93 8.31 -27.40
N GLU A 249 5.64 8.02 -27.42
CA GLU A 249 4.69 8.56 -28.40
C GLU A 249 4.54 10.08 -28.31
N MET A 250 4.74 10.67 -27.14
CA MET A 250 4.73 12.12 -26.92
C MET A 250 6.03 12.81 -27.37
N ARG A 251 7.18 12.12 -27.29
CA ARG A 251 8.52 12.68 -27.50
C ARG A 251 9.22 12.22 -28.79
N GLY A 252 8.78 11.11 -29.34
CA GLY A 252 9.46 10.44 -30.45
C GLY A 252 10.82 9.87 -30.05
N THR A 253 11.77 9.82 -30.98
CA THR A 253 13.12 9.28 -30.74
C THR A 253 14.00 10.13 -29.85
N LYS A 254 13.56 11.31 -29.44
CA LYS A 254 14.33 12.24 -28.57
C LYS A 254 14.29 11.89 -27.09
N THR A 255 13.57 10.85 -26.69
CA THR A 255 13.48 10.45 -25.27
C THR A 255 14.58 9.45 -24.89
N ALA A 256 15.21 9.66 -23.72
CA ALA A 256 16.12 8.69 -23.11
C ALA A 256 15.41 7.38 -22.71
N LEU A 257 14.07 7.39 -22.58
CA LEU A 257 13.30 6.18 -22.33
C LEU A 257 13.38 5.18 -23.50
N ALA A 258 13.74 5.62 -24.71
CA ALA A 258 13.94 4.74 -25.86
C ALA A 258 15.03 3.67 -25.61
N GLU A 259 16.07 4.02 -24.83
CA GLU A 259 17.16 3.12 -24.44
C GLU A 259 16.92 2.48 -23.05
N ARG A 260 16.25 3.20 -22.16
CA ARG A 260 16.00 2.76 -20.78
C ARG A 260 14.92 1.69 -20.67
N CYS A 261 13.90 1.76 -21.55
CA CYS A 261 12.80 0.78 -21.61
C CYS A 261 13.21 -0.42 -22.48
N GLU A 262 14.03 -1.31 -21.93
CA GLU A 262 14.61 -2.46 -22.62
C GLU A 262 13.55 -3.42 -23.18
N TYR A 263 12.38 -3.48 -22.54
CA TYR A 263 11.28 -4.38 -22.93
C TYR A 263 10.21 -3.71 -23.81
N MET A 264 10.43 -2.48 -24.28
CA MET A 264 9.47 -1.82 -25.17
C MET A 264 9.42 -2.54 -26.52
N VAL A 265 8.27 -3.15 -26.82
CA VAL A 265 8.06 -3.92 -28.04
C VAL A 265 7.78 -2.98 -29.20
N ARG A 266 8.62 -3.05 -30.24
CA ARG A 266 8.43 -2.37 -31.51
C ARG A 266 8.99 -3.21 -32.67
N LYS A 267 8.35 -3.14 -33.83
CA LYS A 267 8.89 -3.79 -35.03
C LYS A 267 10.08 -2.98 -35.56
N PRO A 268 11.05 -3.63 -36.21
CA PRO A 268 12.12 -2.90 -36.90
C PRO A 268 11.54 -1.88 -37.90
N GLY A 269 11.92 -0.60 -37.75
CA GLY A 269 11.42 0.48 -38.62
C GLY A 269 10.00 0.96 -38.31
N GLU A 270 9.37 0.47 -37.24
CA GLU A 270 8.05 0.95 -36.82
C GLU A 270 8.20 2.33 -36.16
N GLU A 271 7.51 3.32 -36.70
CA GLU A 271 7.28 4.59 -36.05
C GLU A 271 5.91 4.56 -35.35
N PHE A 272 5.89 4.94 -34.08
CA PHE A 272 4.64 5.02 -33.35
C PHE A 272 3.88 6.29 -33.73
N ALA A 273 2.55 6.20 -33.78
CA ALA A 273 1.72 7.36 -33.99
C ALA A 273 2.00 8.41 -32.87
N PRO A 274 2.23 9.68 -33.24
CA PRO A 274 2.51 10.73 -32.28
C PRO A 274 1.29 10.97 -31.40
N ARG A 275 1.56 11.19 -30.09
CA ARG A 275 0.57 11.53 -29.09
C ARG A 275 0.72 12.99 -28.66
N ALA A 276 -0.40 13.65 -28.33
CA ALA A 276 -0.35 14.98 -27.75
C ALA A 276 0.46 14.98 -26.45
N LYS A 277 1.36 15.97 -26.30
CA LYS A 277 2.17 16.14 -25.10
C LYS A 277 1.28 16.42 -23.90
N LYS A 278 1.65 15.87 -22.75
CA LYS A 278 1.01 16.08 -21.45
C LYS A 278 2.05 16.49 -20.42
N ASP A 279 1.71 17.40 -19.51
CA ASP A 279 2.60 17.74 -18.40
C ASP A 279 2.80 16.52 -17.51
N PRO A 280 4.02 16.20 -17.07
CA PRO A 280 4.29 15.05 -16.20
C PRO A 280 3.44 15.02 -14.93
N ARG A 281 3.12 16.17 -14.35
CA ARG A 281 2.29 16.28 -13.15
C ARG A 281 0.85 15.77 -13.35
N ASP A 282 0.39 15.71 -14.60
CA ASP A 282 -0.95 15.26 -14.97
C ASP A 282 -0.99 13.79 -15.42
N LEU A 283 0.18 13.14 -15.58
CA LEU A 283 0.28 11.71 -15.86
C LEU A 283 -0.06 10.90 -14.62
N ARG A 284 -1.08 10.04 -14.71
CA ARG A 284 -1.56 9.23 -13.57
C ARG A 284 -1.42 7.74 -13.85
N VAL A 285 -0.76 7.06 -12.92
CA VAL A 285 -0.54 5.61 -12.93
C VAL A 285 -1.29 4.99 -11.75
N LEU A 286 -2.05 3.94 -12.00
CA LEU A 286 -2.78 3.19 -10.99
C LEU A 286 -2.33 1.73 -10.97
N ASP A 287 -2.13 1.19 -9.77
CA ASP A 287 -2.12 -0.25 -9.51
C ASP A 287 -3.31 -0.59 -8.60
N PRO A 288 -4.36 -1.24 -9.12
CA PRO A 288 -5.61 -1.51 -8.37
C PRO A 288 -5.50 -2.68 -7.39
N ALA A 289 -4.39 -3.40 -7.37
CA ALA A 289 -4.06 -4.50 -6.45
C ALA A 289 -2.55 -4.47 -6.16
N CYS A 290 -2.09 -3.35 -5.56
CA CYS A 290 -0.68 -2.94 -5.64
C CYS A 290 0.29 -3.81 -4.83
N GLY A 291 -0.19 -4.66 -3.93
CA GLY A 291 0.69 -5.47 -3.10
C GLY A 291 1.73 -4.58 -2.41
N SER A 292 2.99 -4.99 -2.47
CA SER A 292 4.14 -4.22 -1.95
C SER A 292 4.64 -3.10 -2.90
N GLY A 293 3.94 -2.82 -4.00
CA GLY A 293 4.19 -1.65 -4.85
C GLY A 293 5.20 -1.82 -5.98
N HIS A 294 5.48 -3.03 -6.44
CA HIS A 294 6.54 -3.29 -7.44
C HIS A 294 6.37 -2.52 -8.75
N PHE A 295 5.15 -2.47 -9.31
CA PHE A 295 4.89 -1.67 -10.51
C PHE A 295 5.09 -0.19 -10.25
N LEU A 296 4.64 0.29 -9.09
CA LEU A 296 4.75 1.70 -8.73
C LEU A 296 6.20 2.13 -8.49
N LEU A 297 7.04 1.23 -7.94
CA LEU A 297 8.47 1.50 -7.76
C LEU A 297 9.20 1.69 -9.08
N TYR A 298 8.92 0.84 -10.08
CA TYR A 298 9.56 0.99 -11.40
C TYR A 298 8.97 2.18 -12.17
N ALA A 299 7.65 2.41 -12.07
CA ALA A 299 7.03 3.60 -12.64
C ALA A 299 7.60 4.90 -12.04
N PHE A 300 7.94 4.90 -10.72
CA PHE A 300 8.64 6.02 -10.08
C PHE A 300 9.94 6.36 -10.79
N ASP A 301 10.75 5.36 -11.13
CA ASP A 301 12.02 5.57 -11.81
C ASP A 301 11.87 6.15 -13.22
N LEU A 302 10.86 5.68 -13.98
CA LEU A 302 10.58 6.25 -15.28
C LEU A 302 10.08 7.68 -15.17
N LEU A 303 9.23 7.98 -14.16
CA LEU A 303 8.71 9.32 -13.94
C LEU A 303 9.81 10.33 -13.58
N LEU A 304 10.84 9.94 -12.82
CA LEU A 304 11.98 10.84 -12.59
C LEU A 304 12.62 11.32 -13.90
N ALA A 305 12.87 10.39 -14.84
CA ALA A 305 13.42 10.74 -16.16
C ALA A 305 12.42 11.57 -16.99
N ILE A 306 11.14 11.23 -16.95
CA ILE A 306 10.07 11.97 -17.62
C ILE A 306 10.03 13.43 -17.16
N TYR A 307 10.13 13.69 -15.87
CA TYR A 307 10.15 15.07 -15.34
C TYR A 307 11.38 15.86 -15.80
N GLU A 308 12.58 15.26 -15.79
CA GLU A 308 13.79 15.93 -16.25
C GLU A 308 13.73 16.25 -17.75
N GLU A 309 13.22 15.32 -18.58
CA GLU A 309 13.04 15.56 -20.01
C GLU A 309 11.97 16.63 -20.30
N ALA A 310 10.87 16.62 -19.56
CA ALA A 310 9.83 17.63 -19.72
C ALA A 310 10.31 19.03 -19.31
N HIS A 311 11.15 19.12 -18.27
CA HIS A 311 11.74 20.39 -17.85
C HIS A 311 12.69 20.96 -18.91
N ALA A 312 13.44 20.11 -19.61
CA ALA A 312 14.33 20.50 -20.69
C ALA A 312 13.60 20.81 -22.02
N ASP A 313 12.29 20.51 -22.13
CA ASP A 313 11.51 20.73 -23.34
C ASP A 313 10.89 22.13 -23.37
N PRO A 314 11.30 23.03 -24.29
CA PRO A 314 10.72 24.37 -24.41
C PRO A 314 9.24 24.36 -24.84
N GLU A 315 8.77 23.23 -25.41
CA GLU A 315 7.37 23.04 -25.81
C GLU A 315 6.59 22.21 -24.76
N SER A 316 7.09 22.09 -23.54
CA SER A 316 6.39 21.38 -22.45
C SER A 316 5.06 22.05 -22.16
N PRO A 317 3.95 21.30 -22.11
CA PRO A 317 2.62 21.88 -21.87
C PRO A 317 2.48 22.40 -20.43
N ARG A 318 1.39 23.12 -20.20
CA ARG A 318 1.00 23.60 -18.85
C ARG A 318 0.28 22.49 -18.10
N SER A 319 0.55 22.38 -16.81
CA SER A 319 -0.20 21.47 -15.94
C SER A 319 -1.67 21.93 -15.79
N GLU A 320 -2.58 20.96 -15.81
CA GLU A 320 -4.00 21.18 -15.52
C GLU A 320 -4.22 21.74 -14.11
N ALA A 321 -3.37 21.35 -13.14
CA ALA A 321 -3.51 21.74 -11.74
C ALA A 321 -3.01 23.16 -11.43
N THR A 322 -1.88 23.58 -12.05
CA THR A 322 -1.24 24.88 -11.73
C THR A 322 -1.45 25.93 -12.84
N GLY A 323 -1.81 25.52 -14.05
CA GLY A 323 -1.88 26.41 -15.21
C GLY A 323 -0.51 26.90 -15.71
N LYS A 324 0.59 26.38 -15.17
CA LYS A 324 1.96 26.77 -15.46
C LYS A 324 2.75 25.61 -16.09
N THR A 325 3.78 25.95 -16.85
CA THR A 325 4.78 24.98 -17.32
C THR A 325 5.66 24.53 -16.15
N LEU A 326 6.39 23.45 -16.37
CA LEU A 326 7.31 22.92 -15.35
C LEU A 326 8.43 23.90 -15.01
N VAL A 327 8.94 24.63 -16.02
CA VAL A 327 9.99 25.65 -15.84
C VAL A 327 9.46 26.91 -15.14
N GLU A 328 8.20 27.29 -15.36
CA GLU A 328 7.59 28.42 -14.64
C GLU A 328 7.42 28.12 -13.15
N ASP A 329 7.15 26.86 -12.75
CA ASP A 329 7.06 26.47 -11.34
C ASP A 329 8.41 26.12 -10.73
N TYR A 330 9.34 25.56 -11.52
CA TYR A 330 10.69 25.15 -11.10
C TYR A 330 11.74 25.76 -12.05
N PRO A 331 12.25 26.97 -11.77
CA PRO A 331 13.11 27.70 -12.72
C PRO A 331 14.47 27.07 -13.01
N SER A 332 14.92 26.12 -12.18
CA SER A 332 16.17 25.37 -12.39
C SER A 332 15.96 23.88 -12.24
N LEU A 333 16.85 23.08 -12.84
CA LEU A 333 16.85 21.62 -12.68
C LEU A 333 17.02 21.21 -11.20
N ASP A 334 17.83 21.96 -10.43
CA ASP A 334 18.01 21.71 -8.99
C ASP A 334 16.72 21.97 -8.20
N ALA A 335 15.99 23.04 -8.54
CA ALA A 335 14.68 23.30 -7.93
C ALA A 335 13.67 22.18 -8.27
N LEU A 336 13.68 21.69 -9.50
CA LEU A 336 12.88 20.55 -9.91
C LEU A 336 13.27 19.28 -9.14
N ARG A 337 14.56 18.92 -9.09
CA ARG A 337 15.05 17.71 -8.41
C ARG A 337 14.70 17.69 -6.92
N LYS A 338 14.65 18.84 -6.26
CA LYS A 338 14.17 18.98 -4.87
C LYS A 338 12.68 18.68 -4.73
N ALA A 339 11.87 18.85 -5.76
CA ALA A 339 10.43 18.66 -5.73
C ALA A 339 9.96 17.31 -6.27
N VAL A 340 10.62 16.80 -7.34
CA VAL A 340 10.15 15.65 -8.13
C VAL A 340 9.85 14.39 -7.31
N PRO A 341 10.68 13.92 -6.36
CA PRO A 341 10.35 12.72 -5.61
C PRO A 341 9.00 12.84 -4.87
N GLY A 342 8.72 14.01 -4.31
CA GLY A 342 7.44 14.32 -3.67
C GLY A 342 6.28 14.44 -4.65
N LEU A 343 6.49 15.07 -5.82
CA LEU A 343 5.49 15.21 -6.87
C LEU A 343 5.04 13.86 -7.42
N VAL A 344 5.98 12.97 -7.70
CA VAL A 344 5.68 11.61 -8.19
C VAL A 344 4.77 10.86 -7.22
N LEU A 345 5.05 10.91 -5.92
CA LEU A 345 4.23 10.24 -4.90
C LEU A 345 2.87 10.91 -4.69
N ALA A 346 2.80 12.24 -4.80
CA ALA A 346 1.57 12.99 -4.51
C ALA A 346 0.62 13.08 -5.71
N GLN A 347 1.12 13.05 -6.94
CA GLN A 347 0.33 13.35 -8.14
C GLN A 347 0.22 12.18 -9.12
N ASN A 348 1.30 11.41 -9.29
CA ASN A 348 1.38 10.43 -10.37
C ASN A 348 0.98 9.02 -9.94
N LEU A 349 1.53 8.53 -8.82
CA LEU A 349 1.39 7.13 -8.42
C LEU A 349 0.19 6.93 -7.50
N HIS A 350 -0.66 5.97 -7.86
CA HIS A 350 -1.84 5.58 -7.11
C HIS A 350 -1.84 4.06 -6.94
N GLY A 351 -2.16 3.59 -5.75
CA GLY A 351 -2.29 2.16 -5.47
C GLY A 351 -3.48 1.87 -4.59
N VAL A 352 -4.11 0.73 -4.79
CA VAL A 352 -5.19 0.23 -3.93
C VAL A 352 -4.87 -1.21 -3.54
N ASP A 353 -5.05 -1.55 -2.28
CA ASP A 353 -5.00 -2.94 -1.83
C ASP A 353 -6.07 -3.20 -0.76
N ILE A 354 -6.50 -4.45 -0.62
CA ILE A 354 -7.43 -4.89 0.42
C ILE A 354 -6.73 -5.30 1.72
N ASP A 355 -5.42 -5.52 1.67
CA ASP A 355 -4.60 -5.83 2.85
C ASP A 355 -3.91 -4.55 3.35
N PRO A 356 -4.26 -4.03 4.54
CA PRO A 356 -3.64 -2.84 5.09
C PRO A 356 -2.12 -2.99 5.26
N ARG A 357 -1.64 -4.22 5.47
CA ARG A 357 -0.20 -4.52 5.59
C ARG A 357 0.52 -4.33 4.27
N CYS A 358 -0.11 -4.71 3.13
CA CYS A 358 0.40 -4.42 1.80
C CYS A 358 0.57 -2.92 1.58
N ALA A 359 -0.48 -2.16 1.87
CA ALA A 359 -0.47 -0.72 1.68
C ALA A 359 0.62 -0.04 2.53
N GLN A 360 0.84 -0.49 3.77
CA GLN A 360 1.93 -0.01 4.62
C GLN A 360 3.30 -0.25 3.99
N ILE A 361 3.53 -1.46 3.48
CA ILE A 361 4.79 -1.83 2.82
C ILE A 361 5.00 -1.03 1.53
N ALA A 362 3.96 -0.90 0.69
CA ALA A 362 4.04 -0.11 -0.55
C ALA A 362 4.37 1.36 -0.27
N GLN A 363 3.73 1.98 0.73
CA GLN A 363 4.03 3.36 1.13
C GLN A 363 5.47 3.52 1.62
N LEU A 364 5.95 2.60 2.45
CA LEU A 364 7.31 2.63 2.95
C LEU A 364 8.33 2.44 1.81
N ALA A 365 8.11 1.47 0.93
CA ALA A 365 9.00 1.20 -0.19
C ALA A 365 9.12 2.40 -1.14
N LEU A 366 7.99 3.03 -1.47
CA LEU A 366 7.95 4.24 -2.28
C LEU A 366 8.63 5.42 -1.59
N TRP A 367 8.42 5.60 -0.29
CA TRP A 367 9.10 6.64 0.47
C TRP A 367 10.64 6.42 0.49
N MET A 368 11.09 5.18 0.75
CA MET A 368 12.51 4.85 0.69
C MET A 368 13.10 5.09 -0.71
N ARG A 369 12.32 4.81 -1.77
CA ARG A 369 12.73 5.08 -3.14
C ARG A 369 12.90 6.59 -3.40
N ALA A 370 11.98 7.40 -2.87
CA ALA A 370 12.10 8.86 -2.93
C ALA A 370 13.32 9.38 -2.15
N GLN A 371 13.61 8.84 -0.96
CA GLN A 371 14.80 9.20 -0.20
C GLN A 371 16.10 8.83 -0.96
N LYS A 372 16.10 7.68 -1.64
CA LYS A 372 17.21 7.29 -2.52
C LYS A 372 17.37 8.27 -3.68
N ALA A 373 16.30 8.68 -4.33
CA ALA A 373 16.34 9.65 -5.42
C ALA A 373 16.94 11.01 -4.96
N TYR A 374 16.56 11.51 -3.79
CA TYR A 374 17.18 12.71 -3.22
C TYR A 374 18.68 12.55 -3.04
N ARG A 375 19.12 11.41 -2.52
CA ARG A 375 20.56 11.12 -2.35
C ARG A 375 21.28 11.06 -3.71
N ASP A 376 20.70 10.38 -4.68
CA ASP A 376 21.26 10.23 -6.02
C ASP A 376 21.35 11.59 -6.75
N PHE A 377 20.46 12.54 -6.42
CA PHE A 377 20.54 13.95 -6.85
C PHE A 377 21.51 14.81 -6.02
N GLY A 378 22.14 14.26 -5.00
CA GLY A 378 23.05 15.01 -4.11
C GLY A 378 22.35 15.98 -3.15
N ILE A 379 21.04 15.81 -2.90
CA ILE A 379 20.25 16.70 -2.05
C ILE A 379 20.40 16.28 -0.59
N SER A 380 20.91 17.18 0.24
CA SER A 380 21.09 16.95 1.67
C SER A 380 19.76 16.77 2.40
N ARG A 381 19.76 16.06 3.54
CA ARG A 381 18.54 15.79 4.32
C ARG A 381 17.78 17.07 4.71
N ALA A 382 18.51 18.14 5.04
CA ALA A 382 17.93 19.42 5.44
C ALA A 382 17.20 20.14 4.29
N GLU A 383 17.56 19.83 3.03
CA GLU A 383 16.97 20.46 1.84
C GLU A 383 15.84 19.67 1.22
N ARG A 384 15.58 18.43 1.70
CA ARG A 384 14.51 17.56 1.16
C ARG A 384 13.15 18.12 1.49
N ALA A 385 12.26 18.14 0.49
CA ALA A 385 10.87 18.43 0.73
C ALA A 385 10.23 17.29 1.54
N GLN A 386 9.48 17.64 2.58
CA GLN A 386 8.74 16.66 3.37
C GLN A 386 7.66 15.98 2.54
N ILE A 387 7.71 14.66 2.45
CA ILE A 387 6.72 13.85 1.74
C ILE A 387 5.55 13.57 2.69
N ARG A 388 4.47 14.31 2.53
CA ARG A 388 3.29 14.24 3.42
C ARG A 388 2.17 13.36 2.89
N ARG A 389 2.16 13.03 1.60
CA ARG A 389 1.07 12.31 0.95
C ARG A 389 1.61 11.19 0.07
N SER A 390 0.95 10.07 0.15
CA SER A 390 1.01 8.95 -0.78
C SER A 390 -0.43 8.63 -1.17
N ASN A 391 -0.67 8.29 -2.43
CA ASN A 391 -2.00 7.89 -2.90
C ASN A 391 -2.15 6.37 -2.86
N ILE A 392 -1.56 5.71 -1.88
CA ILE A 392 -1.77 4.29 -1.60
C ILE A 392 -2.93 4.17 -0.62
N VAL A 393 -3.96 3.47 -1.01
CA VAL A 393 -5.25 3.39 -0.32
C VAL A 393 -5.53 1.96 0.11
N VAL A 394 -6.02 1.78 1.32
CA VAL A 394 -6.57 0.52 1.80
C VAL A 394 -8.05 0.48 1.48
N ALA A 395 -8.49 -0.61 0.85
CA ALA A 395 -9.90 -0.87 0.65
C ALA A 395 -10.39 -1.82 1.75
N GLU A 396 -10.92 -1.27 2.81
CA GLU A 396 -11.44 -2.02 3.95
C GLU A 396 -12.88 -1.60 4.30
N PRO A 397 -13.64 -2.48 4.98
CA PRO A 397 -14.99 -2.11 5.42
C PRO A 397 -14.91 -0.95 6.41
N LEU A 398 -15.76 0.04 6.22
CA LEU A 398 -15.95 1.05 7.26
C LEU A 398 -16.80 0.42 8.37
N VAL A 399 -16.18 0.15 9.50
CA VAL A 399 -16.86 -0.38 10.68
C VAL A 399 -17.62 0.75 11.35
N ALA A 400 -18.92 0.81 11.05
CA ALA A 400 -19.79 1.84 11.62
C ALA A 400 -20.09 1.52 13.09
N ASP A 401 -19.55 2.34 14.00
CA ASP A 401 -20.22 2.59 15.27
C ASP A 401 -21.28 3.66 14.98
N ASP A 402 -22.56 3.26 14.94
CA ASP A 402 -23.68 4.14 14.58
C ASP A 402 -23.73 5.41 15.41
N GLN A 403 -23.31 5.35 16.67
CA GLN A 403 -23.27 6.50 17.57
C GLN A 403 -22.16 7.46 17.16
N ILE A 404 -20.95 6.93 16.88
CA ILE A 404 -19.82 7.75 16.46
C ILE A 404 -20.07 8.34 15.07
N ALA A 405 -20.67 7.60 14.15
CA ALA A 405 -21.02 8.07 12.82
C ALA A 405 -22.02 9.25 12.89
N LYS A 406 -23.09 9.14 13.70
CA LYS A 406 -24.07 10.20 13.92
C LYS A 406 -23.44 11.43 14.57
N GLU A 407 -22.58 11.23 15.55
CA GLU A 407 -21.84 12.32 16.20
C GLU A 407 -20.93 13.06 15.20
N PHE A 408 -20.20 12.33 14.37
CA PHE A 408 -19.37 12.90 13.32
C PHE A 408 -20.21 13.71 12.32
N VAL A 409 -21.33 13.16 11.83
CA VAL A 409 -22.23 13.87 10.91
C VAL A 409 -22.79 15.14 11.53
N ALA A 410 -23.16 15.11 12.81
CA ALA A 410 -23.61 16.31 13.52
C ALA A 410 -22.52 17.40 13.59
N LYS A 411 -21.25 16.99 13.78
CA LYS A 411 -20.11 17.92 13.80
C LYS A 411 -19.69 18.44 12.41
N LEU A 412 -20.05 17.74 11.31
CA LEU A 412 -19.80 18.24 9.95
C LEU A 412 -20.51 19.59 9.68
N GLY A 413 -21.67 19.81 10.30
CA GLY A 413 -22.44 21.03 10.12
C GLY A 413 -22.99 21.26 8.70
N ASP A 414 -22.90 20.25 7.84
CA ASP A 414 -23.33 20.27 6.44
C ASP A 414 -24.15 19.00 6.15
N ALA A 415 -25.46 19.20 5.96
CA ALA A 415 -26.40 18.08 5.76
C ALA A 415 -26.16 17.30 4.45
N GLU A 416 -25.59 17.94 3.42
CA GLU A 416 -25.28 17.30 2.14
C GLU A 416 -24.04 16.40 2.28
N LEU A 417 -22.97 16.91 2.89
CA LEU A 417 -21.80 16.11 3.22
C LEU A 417 -22.14 14.95 4.17
N GLY A 418 -23.03 15.17 5.14
CA GLY A 418 -23.52 14.15 6.04
C GLY A 418 -24.22 13.00 5.29
N ARG A 419 -25.05 13.31 4.28
CA ARG A 419 -25.69 12.30 3.42
C ARG A 419 -24.68 11.52 2.57
N VAL A 420 -23.71 12.22 1.97
CA VAL A 420 -22.62 11.58 1.21
C VAL A 420 -21.83 10.63 2.12
N PHE A 421 -21.48 11.08 3.32
CA PHE A 421 -20.76 10.26 4.28
C PHE A 421 -21.54 9.02 4.71
N MET A 422 -22.82 9.15 5.07
CA MET A 422 -23.64 7.98 5.45
C MET A 422 -23.82 7.00 4.29
N SER A 423 -24.02 7.48 3.06
CA SER A 423 -24.06 6.64 1.87
C SER A 423 -22.72 5.91 1.63
N LEU A 424 -21.60 6.55 1.93
CA LEU A 424 -20.27 5.93 1.87
C LEU A 424 -20.14 4.80 2.92
N VAL A 425 -20.57 5.05 4.16
CA VAL A 425 -20.56 4.04 5.24
C VAL A 425 -21.32 2.78 4.82
N GLU A 426 -22.53 2.93 4.29
CA GLU A 426 -23.36 1.80 3.82
C GLU A 426 -22.69 1.05 2.64
N SER A 427 -22.11 1.81 1.71
CA SER A 427 -21.52 1.27 0.48
C SER A 427 -20.23 0.47 0.72
N LEU A 428 -19.44 0.82 1.74
CA LEU A 428 -18.12 0.23 1.98
C LEU A 428 -18.14 -1.11 2.72
N ASN A 429 -19.30 -1.64 3.07
CA ASN A 429 -19.40 -2.93 3.80
C ASN A 429 -18.68 -4.10 3.09
N LEU A 430 -18.59 -4.08 1.76
CA LEU A 430 -17.88 -5.08 0.95
C LEU A 430 -16.52 -4.61 0.43
N ALA A 431 -16.00 -3.47 0.88
CA ALA A 431 -14.75 -2.92 0.36
C ALA A 431 -13.56 -3.85 0.57
N GLY A 432 -13.44 -4.48 1.73
CA GLY A 432 -12.39 -5.45 2.01
C GLY A 432 -12.46 -6.73 1.15
N ASP A 433 -13.63 -7.08 0.62
CA ASP A 433 -13.83 -8.27 -0.22
C ASP A 433 -13.71 -7.97 -1.72
N MET A 434 -13.97 -6.73 -2.12
CA MET A 434 -14.04 -6.32 -3.54
C MET A 434 -12.97 -5.29 -3.93
N GLY A 435 -12.40 -4.59 -2.97
CA GLY A 435 -11.45 -3.53 -3.29
C GLY A 435 -12.06 -2.51 -4.26
N LEU A 436 -11.27 -2.12 -5.24
CA LEU A 436 -11.70 -1.18 -6.29
C LEU A 436 -12.79 -1.74 -7.22
N LEU A 437 -13.02 -3.08 -7.20
CA LEU A 437 -14.15 -3.70 -7.91
C LEU A 437 -15.51 -3.30 -7.35
N LEU A 438 -15.59 -2.71 -6.17
CA LEU A 438 -16.85 -2.29 -5.55
C LEU A 438 -17.56 -1.18 -6.34
N ARG A 439 -16.86 -0.42 -7.19
CA ARG A 439 -17.41 0.74 -7.94
C ARG A 439 -18.13 1.71 -7.02
N VAL A 440 -17.45 2.08 -5.93
CA VAL A 440 -18.01 2.94 -4.86
C VAL A 440 -18.55 4.27 -5.39
N GLU A 441 -17.96 4.83 -6.44
CA GLU A 441 -18.40 6.05 -7.12
C GLU A 441 -19.80 5.94 -7.79
N ARG A 442 -20.27 4.72 -8.04
CA ARG A 442 -21.63 4.48 -8.56
C ARG A 442 -22.67 4.30 -7.45
N LEU A 443 -22.20 3.95 -6.26
CA LEU A 443 -23.04 3.72 -5.09
C LEU A 443 -23.25 5.02 -4.31
N VAL A 444 -22.23 5.85 -4.23
CA VAL A 444 -22.24 7.15 -3.55
C VAL A 444 -22.59 8.23 -4.57
N LYS A 445 -23.75 8.87 -4.39
CA LYS A 445 -24.15 10.01 -5.23
C LYS A 445 -23.48 11.27 -4.70
N THR A 446 -22.37 11.66 -5.32
CA THR A 446 -21.76 12.98 -5.10
C THR A 446 -22.55 14.06 -5.84
N PRO A 447 -22.79 15.26 -5.25
CA PRO A 447 -23.45 16.34 -5.95
C PRO A 447 -22.64 16.81 -7.16
N PRO A 448 -23.30 17.19 -8.27
CA PRO A 448 -22.60 17.67 -9.46
C PRO A 448 -21.77 18.92 -9.13
N ARG A 449 -20.51 18.94 -9.58
CA ARG A 449 -19.62 20.10 -9.44
C ARG A 449 -20.24 21.30 -10.17
N LYS A 450 -20.50 22.39 -9.45
CA LYS A 450 -20.90 23.66 -10.08
C LYS A 450 -19.68 24.33 -10.71
N GLN A 451 -19.79 24.67 -11.99
CA GLN A 451 -18.73 25.40 -12.70
C GLN A 451 -18.51 26.77 -12.04
N GLY A 452 -17.26 27.06 -11.62
CA GLY A 452 -16.88 28.40 -11.14
C GLY A 452 -16.72 28.57 -9.63
N GLU A 453 -16.95 27.55 -8.83
CA GLU A 453 -16.67 27.62 -7.38
C GLU A 453 -15.26 27.11 -7.07
N LEU A 454 -14.44 27.92 -6.40
CA LEU A 454 -13.17 27.57 -5.75
C LEU A 454 -13.45 26.64 -4.54
N PHE A 455 -14.11 25.49 -4.76
CA PHE A 455 -14.51 24.60 -3.68
C PHE A 455 -13.54 23.42 -3.55
N THR A 456 -13.12 23.22 -2.32
CA THR A 456 -12.47 21.97 -1.88
C THR A 456 -13.41 20.80 -2.16
N PRO A 457 -12.96 19.73 -2.83
CA PRO A 457 -13.78 18.55 -3.10
C PRO A 457 -14.42 17.99 -1.83
N PRO A 458 -15.64 17.38 -1.91
CA PRO A 458 -16.31 16.80 -0.75
C PRO A 458 -15.41 15.84 0.04
N GLU A 459 -14.58 15.06 -0.64
CA GLU A 459 -13.63 14.12 -0.03
C GLU A 459 -12.59 14.85 0.84
N GLU A 460 -12.04 15.96 0.37
CA GLU A 460 -11.06 16.74 1.14
C GLU A 460 -11.71 17.43 2.35
N ARG A 461 -12.94 17.89 2.21
CA ARG A 461 -13.73 18.47 3.31
C ARG A 461 -14.04 17.43 4.38
N ILE A 462 -14.48 16.24 3.99
CA ILE A 462 -14.75 15.13 4.91
C ILE A 462 -13.44 14.71 5.59
N ARG A 463 -12.33 14.56 4.85
CA ARG A 463 -11.02 14.22 5.42
C ARG A 463 -10.55 15.27 6.44
N ALA A 464 -10.63 16.56 6.11
CA ALA A 464 -10.26 17.63 7.04
C ALA A 464 -11.15 17.65 8.30
N ALA A 465 -12.42 17.26 8.17
CA ALA A 465 -13.33 17.13 9.30
C ALA A 465 -12.99 15.89 10.16
N LEU A 466 -12.63 14.75 9.55
CA LEU A 466 -12.15 13.56 10.27
C LEU A 466 -10.86 13.84 11.05
N ASP A 467 -9.90 14.54 10.44
CA ASP A 467 -8.65 14.93 11.11
C ASP A 467 -8.90 15.85 12.32
N ARG A 468 -9.91 16.72 12.27
CA ARG A 468 -10.33 17.54 13.42
C ARG A 468 -11.01 16.70 14.49
N PHE A 469 -11.91 15.81 14.07
CA PHE A 469 -12.66 14.93 14.97
C PHE A 469 -11.75 14.05 15.83
N ILE A 470 -10.63 13.57 15.26
CA ILE A 470 -9.62 12.79 16.00
C ILE A 470 -8.89 13.65 17.03
N ARG A 471 -8.64 14.93 16.73
CA ARG A 471 -7.82 15.82 17.57
C ARG A 471 -8.53 16.36 18.81
N GLU A 472 -9.85 16.35 18.80
CA GLU A 472 -10.65 17.05 19.82
C GLU A 472 -10.74 16.36 21.19
N GLU A 473 -10.27 15.11 21.36
CA GLU A 473 -10.36 14.40 22.63
C GLU A 473 -9.14 13.52 22.96
N ALA A 474 -8.75 13.53 24.27
CA ALA A 474 -7.75 12.66 24.86
C ALA A 474 -8.44 11.60 25.76
N GLY A 475 -8.10 10.30 25.61
CA GLY A 475 -8.59 9.23 26.49
C GLY A 475 -8.93 7.91 25.77
N ALA A 476 -9.47 6.94 26.49
CA ALA A 476 -9.84 5.60 25.98
C ALA A 476 -10.93 5.64 24.89
N THR A 477 -11.89 6.54 25.02
CA THR A 477 -12.90 6.85 23.99
C THR A 477 -12.25 7.28 22.67
N ASN A 478 -11.04 7.81 22.73
CA ASN A 478 -10.26 8.24 21.57
C ASN A 478 -9.82 7.08 20.66
N THR A 479 -9.56 5.87 21.19
CA THR A 479 -9.13 4.74 20.34
C THR A 479 -10.24 4.29 19.39
N ARG A 480 -11.49 4.17 19.84
CA ARG A 480 -12.63 3.79 18.99
C ARG A 480 -12.91 4.85 17.93
N ARG A 481 -12.92 6.13 18.31
CA ARG A 481 -13.09 7.26 17.37
C ARG A 481 -11.97 7.31 16.34
N ARG A 482 -10.76 7.01 16.77
CA ARG A 482 -9.61 6.96 15.87
C ARG A 482 -9.73 5.84 14.85
N LEU A 483 -10.04 4.60 15.27
CA LEU A 483 -10.26 3.48 14.36
C LEU A 483 -11.37 3.80 13.36
N PHE A 484 -12.51 4.32 13.83
CA PHE A 484 -13.58 4.78 12.96
C PHE A 484 -13.13 5.85 11.95
N ALA A 485 -12.36 6.82 12.40
CA ALA A 485 -11.92 7.91 11.54
C ALA A 485 -10.83 7.47 10.55
N ASP A 486 -9.97 6.53 10.93
CA ASP A 486 -8.99 5.92 10.03
C ASP A 486 -9.71 5.10 8.93
N ASP A 487 -10.69 4.25 9.26
CA ASP A 487 -11.54 3.53 8.29
C ASP A 487 -12.28 4.51 7.35
N ALA A 488 -12.86 5.57 7.94
CA ALA A 488 -13.59 6.58 7.15
C ALA A 488 -12.66 7.32 6.19
N ALA A 489 -11.43 7.64 6.62
CA ALA A 489 -10.42 8.26 5.78
C ALA A 489 -10.00 7.34 4.61
N HIS A 490 -9.86 6.04 4.86
CA HIS A 490 -9.59 5.04 3.82
C HIS A 490 -10.75 4.96 2.81
N GLY A 491 -11.99 4.94 3.30
CA GLY A 491 -13.18 4.93 2.44
C GLY A 491 -13.28 6.16 1.54
N VAL A 492 -13.04 7.36 2.09
CA VAL A 492 -13.01 8.62 1.34
C VAL A 492 -11.87 8.61 0.31
N ALA A 493 -10.70 8.08 0.68
CA ALA A 493 -9.59 7.95 -0.24
C ALA A 493 -9.89 6.98 -1.40
N LEU A 494 -10.57 5.85 -1.10
CA LEU A 494 -11.00 4.89 -2.12
C LEU A 494 -11.99 5.52 -3.11
N LEU A 495 -12.96 6.30 -2.62
CA LEU A 495 -13.88 7.05 -3.48
C LEU A 495 -13.09 8.02 -4.39
N GLY A 496 -12.15 8.79 -3.82
CA GLY A 496 -11.33 9.72 -4.60
C GLY A 496 -10.48 9.03 -5.69
N VAL A 497 -10.01 7.81 -5.48
CA VAL A 497 -9.34 7.01 -6.53
C VAL A 497 -10.34 6.52 -7.57
N ALA A 498 -11.52 6.04 -7.13
CA ALA A 498 -12.55 5.48 -8.01
C ALA A 498 -13.17 6.51 -8.97
N GLU A 499 -13.18 7.80 -8.61
CA GLU A 499 -13.68 8.90 -9.44
C GLU A 499 -12.66 9.44 -10.44
N ARG A 500 -11.38 9.09 -10.30
CA ARG A 500 -10.31 9.59 -11.18
C ARG A 500 -10.18 8.77 -12.46
N LYS A 501 -9.60 9.43 -13.48
CA LYS A 501 -9.14 8.79 -14.71
C LYS A 501 -7.62 8.70 -14.72
N PHE A 502 -7.12 7.60 -15.29
CA PHE A 502 -5.69 7.26 -15.31
C PHE A 502 -5.20 7.13 -16.74
N ASP A 503 -3.94 7.48 -16.98
CA ASP A 503 -3.26 7.26 -18.26
C ASP A 503 -2.76 5.82 -18.37
N VAL A 504 -2.37 5.25 -17.21
CA VAL A 504 -1.83 3.90 -17.12
C VAL A 504 -2.45 3.17 -15.93
N VAL A 505 -2.86 1.92 -16.17
CA VAL A 505 -3.24 0.97 -15.13
C VAL A 505 -2.35 -0.25 -15.24
N LEU A 506 -1.59 -0.57 -14.19
CA LEU A 506 -0.68 -1.72 -14.12
C LEU A 506 -1.16 -2.68 -13.05
N MET A 507 -1.17 -3.98 -13.34
CA MET A 507 -1.69 -4.93 -12.36
C MET A 507 -1.15 -6.36 -12.49
N ASN A 508 -0.99 -7.00 -11.36
CA ASN A 508 -1.03 -8.44 -11.18
C ASN A 508 -2.25 -8.75 -10.29
N PRO A 509 -3.45 -8.87 -10.85
CA PRO A 509 -4.67 -8.99 -10.08
C PRO A 509 -4.78 -10.36 -9.42
N PRO A 510 -5.59 -10.52 -8.36
CA PRO A 510 -5.87 -11.84 -7.77
C PRO A 510 -6.52 -12.78 -8.80
N PHE A 511 -6.22 -14.08 -8.67
CA PHE A 511 -6.74 -15.15 -9.53
C PHE A 511 -7.85 -15.94 -8.83
N GLY A 512 -8.75 -16.52 -9.64
CA GLY A 512 -9.80 -17.43 -9.18
C GLY A 512 -11.07 -16.72 -8.73
N SER A 513 -11.76 -17.32 -7.77
CA SER A 513 -13.05 -16.81 -7.27
C SER A 513 -12.86 -15.72 -6.24
N GLY A 514 -13.73 -14.73 -6.25
CA GLY A 514 -13.85 -13.76 -5.16
C GLY A 514 -14.35 -14.41 -3.86
N SER A 515 -14.41 -13.62 -2.78
CA SER A 515 -14.90 -14.11 -1.49
C SER A 515 -16.35 -14.56 -1.57
N THR A 516 -16.70 -15.56 -0.78
CA THR A 516 -18.08 -16.08 -0.71
C THR A 516 -19.07 -15.01 -0.22
N ARG A 517 -18.62 -14.10 0.64
CA ARG A 517 -19.41 -12.96 1.16
C ARG A 517 -19.82 -11.99 0.06
N ALA A 518 -18.92 -11.67 -0.86
CA ALA A 518 -19.17 -10.71 -1.94
C ALA A 518 -19.75 -11.32 -3.22
N LYS A 519 -19.88 -12.66 -3.32
CA LYS A 519 -20.20 -13.38 -4.56
C LYS A 519 -21.38 -12.79 -5.33
N LYS A 520 -22.52 -12.58 -4.67
CA LYS A 520 -23.74 -12.06 -5.33
C LYS A 520 -23.54 -10.63 -5.87
N ALA A 521 -22.89 -9.76 -5.09
CA ALA A 521 -22.60 -8.39 -5.51
C ALA A 521 -21.61 -8.36 -6.67
N PHE A 522 -20.58 -9.20 -6.61
CA PHE A 522 -19.58 -9.36 -7.66
C PHE A 522 -20.20 -9.84 -8.98
N GLU A 523 -20.97 -10.94 -8.97
CA GLU A 523 -21.60 -11.48 -10.17
C GLU A 523 -22.59 -10.51 -10.81
N LYS A 524 -23.28 -9.71 -10.00
CA LYS A 524 -24.17 -8.64 -10.49
C LYS A 524 -23.40 -7.49 -11.13
N ALA A 525 -22.31 -7.06 -10.51
CA ALA A 525 -21.50 -5.93 -11.00
C ALA A 525 -20.70 -6.28 -12.25
N TYR A 526 -20.25 -7.54 -12.37
CA TYR A 526 -19.33 -8.01 -13.41
C TYR A 526 -19.90 -9.19 -14.21
N ALA A 527 -21.11 -9.07 -14.70
CA ALA A 527 -21.84 -10.16 -15.40
C ALA A 527 -21.09 -10.74 -16.62
N LYS A 528 -20.22 -9.94 -17.27
CA LYS A 528 -19.41 -10.36 -18.43
C LYS A 528 -18.11 -11.05 -18.04
N THR A 529 -17.62 -10.79 -16.83
CA THR A 529 -16.28 -11.15 -16.36
C THR A 529 -16.29 -11.93 -15.04
N LYS A 530 -17.48 -12.38 -14.61
CA LYS A 530 -17.72 -13.06 -13.32
C LYS A 530 -17.00 -14.40 -13.13
N ASN A 531 -16.45 -14.98 -14.20
CA ASN A 531 -15.84 -16.30 -14.16
C ASN A 531 -14.50 -16.34 -13.42
N ASP A 532 -13.80 -15.20 -13.35
CA ASP A 532 -12.59 -15.06 -12.58
C ASP A 532 -12.39 -13.59 -12.17
N VAL A 533 -11.81 -13.38 -10.98
CA VAL A 533 -11.59 -12.04 -10.43
C VAL A 533 -10.64 -11.22 -11.30
N TYR A 534 -9.59 -11.83 -11.89
CA TYR A 534 -8.68 -11.08 -12.76
C TYR A 534 -9.40 -10.47 -13.98
N ALA A 535 -10.39 -11.17 -14.54
CA ALA A 535 -11.13 -10.66 -15.70
C ALA A 535 -11.95 -9.41 -15.34
N ALA A 536 -12.52 -9.39 -14.12
CA ALA A 536 -13.21 -8.22 -13.59
C ALA A 536 -12.24 -7.05 -13.30
N PHE A 537 -11.03 -7.32 -12.81
CA PHE A 537 -10.00 -6.30 -12.63
C PHE A 537 -9.59 -5.66 -13.97
N ILE A 538 -9.49 -6.45 -15.04
CA ILE A 538 -9.23 -5.92 -16.39
C ILE A 538 -10.40 -5.03 -16.86
N GLU A 539 -11.66 -5.48 -16.72
CA GLU A 539 -12.83 -4.66 -17.04
C GLU A 539 -12.81 -3.35 -16.27
N ARG A 540 -12.54 -3.42 -14.95
CA ARG A 540 -12.45 -2.25 -14.08
C ARG A 540 -11.29 -1.33 -14.45
N GLY A 541 -10.11 -1.88 -14.75
CA GLY A 541 -8.95 -1.13 -15.19
C GLY A 541 -9.24 -0.32 -16.44
N ILE A 542 -9.91 -0.92 -17.43
CA ILE A 542 -10.33 -0.23 -18.66
C ILE A 542 -11.33 0.89 -18.35
N GLU A 543 -12.30 0.66 -17.45
CA GLU A 543 -13.27 1.70 -17.04
C GLU A 543 -12.60 2.93 -16.42
N LEU A 544 -11.47 2.74 -15.75
CA LEU A 544 -10.73 3.82 -15.09
C LEU A 544 -9.76 4.56 -16.01
N LEU A 545 -9.53 4.07 -17.23
CA LEU A 545 -8.68 4.76 -18.20
C LEU A 545 -9.31 6.07 -18.69
N GLY A 546 -8.44 7.05 -18.93
CA GLY A 546 -8.73 8.18 -19.82
C GLY A 546 -8.68 7.76 -21.29
N SER A 547 -9.00 8.67 -22.19
CA SER A 547 -8.88 8.45 -23.64
C SER A 547 -7.45 8.05 -24.02
N HIS A 548 -7.31 6.98 -24.83
CA HIS A 548 -6.01 6.40 -25.21
C HIS A 548 -5.12 5.94 -24.04
N GLY A 549 -5.68 5.78 -22.83
CA GLY A 549 -4.96 5.20 -21.71
C GLY A 549 -4.65 3.72 -21.92
N ARG A 550 -3.70 3.18 -21.16
CA ARG A 550 -3.23 1.80 -21.31
C ARG A 550 -3.34 0.99 -20.03
N VAL A 551 -3.75 -0.28 -20.19
CA VAL A 551 -3.64 -1.30 -19.16
C VAL A 551 -2.45 -2.20 -19.46
N GLY A 552 -1.58 -2.44 -18.48
CA GLY A 552 -0.57 -3.49 -18.50
C GLY A 552 -0.92 -4.53 -17.44
N ALA A 553 -1.09 -5.78 -17.83
CA ALA A 553 -1.52 -6.82 -16.90
C ALA A 553 -0.81 -8.15 -17.12
N ILE A 554 -0.54 -8.85 -16.01
CA ILE A 554 -0.22 -10.28 -16.02
C ILE A 554 -1.39 -11.06 -15.44
N THR A 555 -1.91 -12.03 -16.19
CA THR A 555 -3.07 -12.85 -15.79
C THR A 555 -2.88 -14.31 -16.17
N SER A 556 -3.83 -15.17 -15.77
CA SER A 556 -3.89 -16.51 -16.32
C SER A 556 -4.14 -16.46 -17.84
N ARG A 557 -3.35 -17.21 -18.61
CA ARG A 557 -3.56 -17.32 -20.06
C ARG A 557 -4.84 -18.07 -20.42
N THR A 558 -5.42 -18.83 -19.50
CA THR A 558 -6.62 -19.66 -19.76
C THR A 558 -7.82 -18.82 -20.24
N GLY A 559 -7.95 -17.56 -19.81
CA GLY A 559 -8.97 -16.64 -20.28
C GLY A 559 -8.98 -16.40 -21.79
N PHE A 560 -7.82 -16.55 -22.46
CA PHE A 560 -7.71 -16.36 -23.90
C PHE A 560 -8.21 -17.57 -24.71
N PHE A 561 -8.36 -18.76 -24.09
CA PHE A 561 -8.71 -20.01 -24.77
C PHE A 561 -10.05 -20.58 -24.36
N LEU A 562 -10.46 -20.47 -23.10
CA LEU A 562 -11.69 -21.07 -22.61
C LEU A 562 -12.95 -20.38 -23.14
N SER A 563 -13.94 -21.18 -23.53
CA SER A 563 -15.25 -20.68 -24.00
C SER A 563 -15.99 -19.84 -22.96
N SER A 564 -15.85 -20.17 -21.68
CA SER A 564 -16.45 -19.40 -20.57
C SER A 564 -16.01 -17.94 -20.51
N PHE A 565 -14.88 -17.58 -21.11
CA PHE A 565 -14.36 -16.20 -21.18
C PHE A 565 -14.67 -15.51 -22.52
N GLN A 566 -15.53 -16.08 -23.39
CA GLN A 566 -15.84 -15.49 -24.70
C GLN A 566 -16.32 -14.03 -24.58
N LYS A 567 -17.26 -13.75 -23.67
CA LYS A 567 -17.75 -12.37 -23.46
C LYS A 567 -16.67 -11.41 -23.03
N TRP A 568 -15.75 -11.85 -22.15
CA TRP A 568 -14.62 -11.05 -21.76
C TRP A 568 -13.72 -10.70 -22.97
N ARG A 569 -13.41 -11.67 -23.82
CA ARG A 569 -12.59 -11.41 -25.02
C ARG A 569 -13.28 -10.47 -26.02
N GLU A 570 -14.54 -10.76 -26.36
CA GLU A 570 -15.25 -10.05 -27.42
C GLU A 570 -15.77 -8.68 -26.99
N GLU A 571 -16.43 -8.62 -25.81
CA GLU A 571 -17.13 -7.42 -25.37
C GLU A 571 -16.25 -6.49 -24.50
N VAL A 572 -15.20 -6.99 -23.86
CA VAL A 572 -14.30 -6.19 -23.01
C VAL A 572 -13.01 -5.92 -23.77
N LEU A 573 -12.21 -6.96 -24.08
CA LEU A 573 -10.91 -6.74 -24.71
C LEU A 573 -11.04 -6.15 -26.11
N LEU A 574 -11.61 -6.91 -27.05
CA LEU A 574 -11.62 -6.50 -28.47
C LEU A 574 -12.46 -5.26 -28.73
N ARG A 575 -13.52 -5.06 -27.96
CA ARG A 575 -14.43 -3.92 -28.17
C ARG A 575 -13.98 -2.64 -27.48
N LEU A 576 -13.52 -2.70 -26.23
CA LEU A 576 -13.24 -1.51 -25.43
C LEU A 576 -11.75 -1.12 -25.46
N ALA A 577 -10.86 -2.10 -25.37
CA ALA A 577 -9.42 -1.86 -25.31
C ALA A 577 -8.67 -3.06 -25.92
N PRO A 578 -8.46 -3.08 -27.25
CA PRO A 578 -7.79 -4.18 -27.92
C PRO A 578 -6.33 -4.32 -27.45
N PRO A 579 -5.80 -5.57 -27.41
CA PRO A 579 -4.40 -5.81 -27.11
C PRO A 579 -3.48 -5.16 -28.15
N VAL A 580 -2.48 -4.41 -27.66
CA VAL A 580 -1.42 -3.80 -28.49
C VAL A 580 -0.08 -4.54 -28.34
N VAL A 581 0.12 -5.22 -27.23
CA VAL A 581 1.27 -6.10 -26.97
C VAL A 581 0.76 -7.32 -26.22
N PHE A 582 1.28 -8.50 -26.58
CA PHE A 582 0.93 -9.77 -25.93
C PHE A 582 2.14 -10.70 -25.85
N ALA A 583 2.40 -11.27 -24.68
CA ALA A 583 3.42 -12.28 -24.45
C ALA A 583 2.81 -13.46 -23.67
N ASP A 584 2.84 -14.65 -24.28
CA ASP A 584 2.53 -15.90 -23.59
C ASP A 584 3.78 -16.35 -22.82
N LEU A 585 3.71 -16.29 -21.49
CA LEU A 585 4.85 -16.59 -20.62
C LEU A 585 4.89 -18.03 -20.14
N GLY A 586 3.77 -18.75 -20.24
CA GLY A 586 3.66 -20.15 -19.81
C GLY A 586 3.66 -20.32 -18.29
N ALA A 587 4.17 -21.47 -17.83
CA ALA A 587 4.19 -21.86 -16.43
C ALA A 587 5.46 -21.39 -15.69
N GLY A 588 5.38 -21.30 -14.33
CA GLY A 588 6.54 -21.05 -13.46
C GLY A 588 7.01 -19.60 -13.40
N VAL A 589 6.24 -18.63 -13.90
CA VAL A 589 6.58 -17.20 -13.86
C VAL A 589 6.28 -16.61 -12.49
N LEU A 590 5.12 -16.92 -11.93
CA LEU A 590 4.75 -16.48 -10.58
C LEU A 590 5.09 -17.58 -9.58
N ASP A 591 5.97 -17.29 -8.64
CA ASP A 591 6.40 -18.24 -7.61
C ASP A 591 5.18 -18.81 -6.85
N SER A 592 5.13 -20.12 -6.69
CA SER A 592 4.03 -20.87 -6.05
C SER A 592 2.64 -20.81 -6.70
N ALA A 593 2.48 -20.15 -7.85
CA ALA A 593 1.24 -20.20 -8.61
C ALA A 593 1.29 -21.38 -9.61
N MET A 594 0.34 -22.29 -9.49
CA MET A 594 0.16 -23.40 -10.47
C MET A 594 -0.65 -22.91 -11.69
N VAL A 595 -0.30 -21.74 -12.23
CA VAL A 595 -1.04 -21.09 -13.30
C VAL A 595 -0.10 -20.71 -14.43
N GLU A 596 -0.43 -21.10 -15.65
CA GLU A 596 0.22 -20.57 -16.83
C GLU A 596 -0.24 -19.12 -17.07
N THR A 597 0.71 -18.22 -17.32
CA THR A 597 0.47 -16.79 -17.36
C THR A 597 0.69 -16.18 -18.74
N ALA A 598 0.01 -15.08 -19.00
CA ALA A 598 0.26 -14.18 -20.11
C ALA A 598 0.40 -12.74 -19.60
N ALA A 599 1.35 -12.00 -20.17
CA ALA A 599 1.52 -10.56 -19.94
C ALA A 599 1.11 -9.80 -21.20
N TYR A 600 0.29 -8.76 -21.04
CA TYR A 600 -0.23 -8.03 -22.18
C TYR A 600 -0.54 -6.58 -21.86
N CYS A 601 -0.51 -5.75 -22.91
CA CYS A 601 -0.92 -4.36 -22.82
C CYS A 601 -2.13 -4.12 -23.72
N LEU A 602 -3.12 -3.40 -23.18
CA LEU A 602 -4.34 -2.98 -23.85
C LEU A 602 -4.33 -1.47 -24.02
N GLU A 603 -4.96 -0.95 -25.07
CA GLU A 603 -5.16 0.50 -25.25
C GLU A 603 -6.64 0.82 -25.39
N ALA A 604 -7.15 1.73 -24.54
CA ALA A 604 -8.52 2.19 -24.61
C ALA A 604 -8.79 2.89 -25.95
N ARG A 605 -9.91 2.57 -26.56
CA ARG A 605 -10.40 3.33 -27.72
C ARG A 605 -10.82 4.73 -27.31
N ALA A 606 -10.71 5.70 -28.22
CA ALA A 606 -11.13 7.09 -28.02
C ALA A 606 -12.62 7.21 -27.65
#